data_c87c687e2e9672d114312bf8d51dd57c
#
_entry.id   c87c687e2e9672d114312bf8d51dd57c
#
_cell.length_a   1.000
_cell.length_b   1.000
_cell.length_c   1.000
_cell.angle_alpha   90.00
_cell.angle_beta   90.00
_cell.angle_gamma   90.00
#
_symmetry.space_group_name_H-M   'P 1'
#
loop_
_entity.id
_entity.type
_entity.pdbx_description
1 polymer ?
#
loop_
_entity_poly.entity_id
_entity_poly.type
_entity_poly.pdbx_seq_one_letter_code
_entity_poly.pdbx_strand_id
1 'polypeptide(L)'
;MSGSSQTRKRTTNLDTDWEKEMSGERPFKVLGIQQIAVGALDKMKLRRLWIDTLGLTLSGDFQSERENVDEDIAVAGSGPLKVEVDLMQPLDPDKKPRVNEPALNHVGLWIDDLPAAVAWLEAQGVRFTPGGIRKGASGFDITFIHPKGSDDAPIGGEGVLIELVQAPPEVVDAFSRLAG
;
A
#
# COMPACT_ATOMS: atom_id res chain seq x y z
N MET A 1 26.49 -33.99 38.95
CA MET A 1 26.62 -34.09 37.47
C MET A 1 25.84 -32.93 36.88
N SER A 2 26.53 -31.85 36.57
CA SER A 2 25.95 -30.61 36.04
C SER A 2 26.09 -30.61 34.51
N GLY A 3 24.99 -30.71 33.80
CA GLY A 3 24.94 -30.59 32.35
C GLY A 3 24.69 -29.15 31.93
N SER A 4 25.71 -28.44 31.50
CA SER A 4 25.59 -27.11 30.92
C SER A 4 25.07 -27.21 29.51
N SER A 5 23.81 -26.73 29.28
CA SER A 5 23.28 -26.52 27.96
C SER A 5 23.93 -25.31 27.31
N GLN A 6 24.82 -25.53 26.37
CA GLN A 6 25.33 -24.48 25.51
C GLN A 6 24.30 -24.16 24.40
N THR A 7 23.63 -23.03 24.54
CA THR A 7 22.79 -22.46 23.46
C THR A 7 23.73 -21.91 22.38
N ARG A 8 23.85 -22.65 21.28
CA ARG A 8 24.58 -22.22 20.09
C ARG A 8 23.83 -21.05 19.44
N LYS A 9 24.32 -19.82 19.62
CA LYS A 9 23.91 -18.70 18.81
C LYS A 9 24.31 -18.97 17.35
N ARG A 10 23.32 -19.23 16.51
CA ARG A 10 23.51 -19.28 15.06
C ARG A 10 23.63 -17.83 14.59
N THR A 11 24.82 -17.31 14.49
CA THR A 11 25.14 -16.15 13.66
C THR A 11 25.09 -16.62 12.22
N THR A 12 23.97 -16.42 11.57
CA THR A 12 23.88 -16.49 10.11
C THR A 12 24.48 -15.20 9.57
N ASN A 13 25.75 -15.22 9.22
CA ASN A 13 26.31 -14.31 8.23
C ASN A 13 25.70 -14.69 6.88
N LEU A 14 24.53 -14.19 6.63
CA LEU A 14 23.97 -13.97 5.31
C LEU A 14 24.12 -12.46 5.05
N ASP A 15 25.37 -12.00 5.00
CA ASP A 15 25.74 -10.83 4.20
C ASP A 15 25.53 -11.28 2.75
N THR A 16 24.28 -11.19 2.33
CA THR A 16 23.85 -11.59 1.03
C THR A 16 24.32 -10.53 0.03
N ASP A 17 24.89 -10.95 -1.08
CA ASP A 17 25.42 -10.11 -2.16
C ASP A 17 24.41 -9.04 -2.65
N TRP A 18 23.13 -9.19 -2.35
CA TRP A 18 22.08 -8.23 -2.67
C TRP A 18 22.23 -6.86 -1.95
N GLU A 19 22.82 -6.82 -0.72
CA GLU A 19 23.09 -5.54 -0.03
C GLU A 19 24.19 -4.73 -0.73
N LYS A 20 25.08 -5.37 -1.48
CA LYS A 20 26.11 -4.71 -2.27
C LYS A 20 25.63 -4.25 -3.64
N GLU A 21 24.63 -4.91 -4.23
CA GLU A 21 24.03 -4.50 -5.50
C GLU A 21 23.05 -3.31 -5.36
N MET A 22 22.48 -3.10 -4.15
CA MET A 22 21.63 -1.96 -3.83
C MET A 22 22.41 -0.68 -3.46
N SER A 23 23.61 -0.48 -3.98
CA SER A 23 24.56 0.58 -3.58
C SER A 23 24.25 1.98 -4.14
N GLY A 24 23.00 2.31 -4.41
CA GLY A 24 22.55 3.66 -4.70
C GLY A 24 21.68 4.19 -3.57
N GLU A 25 21.94 5.41 -3.09
CA GLU A 25 21.05 6.08 -2.15
C GLU A 25 19.64 6.16 -2.79
N ARG A 26 18.62 5.68 -2.06
CA ARG A 26 17.24 5.68 -2.56
C ARG A 26 16.78 7.12 -2.79
N PRO A 27 16.37 7.50 -4.02
CA PRO A 27 16.05 8.88 -4.36
C PRO A 27 14.68 9.35 -3.88
N PHE A 28 13.99 8.53 -3.08
CA PHE A 28 12.66 8.83 -2.53
C PHE A 28 12.52 8.26 -1.11
N LYS A 29 11.47 8.70 -0.40
CA LYS A 29 11.10 8.19 0.92
C LYS A 29 9.68 7.64 0.89
N VAL A 30 9.49 6.50 1.56
CA VAL A 30 8.17 6.06 2.00
C VAL A 30 7.89 6.78 3.31
N LEU A 31 6.91 7.67 3.31
CA LEU A 31 6.59 8.51 4.46
C LEU A 31 5.68 7.80 5.45
N GLY A 32 4.68 7.07 4.97
CA GLY A 32 3.74 6.34 5.82
C GLY A 32 2.62 5.68 5.01
N ILE A 33 1.67 5.09 5.72
CA ILE A 33 0.47 4.53 5.10
C ILE A 33 -0.48 5.69 4.74
N GLN A 34 -0.94 5.69 3.49
CA GLN A 34 -1.95 6.62 3.01
C GLN A 34 -3.35 6.02 3.21
N GLN A 35 -3.53 4.76 2.79
CA GLN A 35 -4.82 4.07 2.87
C GLN A 35 -4.68 2.56 3.07
N ILE A 36 -5.78 1.96 3.51
CA ILE A 36 -6.01 0.52 3.54
C ILE A 36 -7.35 0.26 2.88
N ALA A 37 -7.37 -0.48 1.78
CA ALA A 37 -8.59 -0.84 1.08
C ALA A 37 -9.05 -2.24 1.47
N VAL A 38 -10.26 -2.35 2.00
CA VAL A 38 -10.88 -3.60 2.43
C VAL A 38 -12.18 -3.84 1.65
N GLY A 39 -12.33 -5.03 1.10
CA GLY A 39 -13.46 -5.41 0.27
C GLY A 39 -14.35 -6.48 0.88
N ALA A 40 -15.65 -6.37 0.63
CA ALA A 40 -16.65 -7.39 0.95
C ALA A 40 -17.73 -7.39 -0.14
N LEU A 41 -18.57 -8.45 -0.17
CA LEU A 41 -19.75 -8.47 -1.04
C LEU A 41 -20.84 -7.48 -0.61
N ASP A 42 -20.78 -6.99 0.63
CA ASP A 42 -21.73 -6.06 1.22
C ASP A 42 -20.97 -5.06 2.09
N LYS A 43 -20.78 -3.84 1.57
CA LYS A 43 -20.05 -2.79 2.29
C LYS A 43 -20.77 -2.30 3.55
N MET A 44 -22.10 -2.54 3.67
CA MET A 44 -22.82 -2.16 4.88
C MET A 44 -22.34 -2.95 6.12
N LYS A 45 -21.83 -4.17 5.92
CA LYS A 45 -21.20 -4.95 7.01
C LYS A 45 -19.86 -4.32 7.41
N LEU A 46 -19.08 -3.82 6.46
CA LEU A 46 -17.85 -3.08 6.72
C LEU A 46 -18.17 -1.76 7.45
N ARG A 47 -19.15 -0.98 6.98
CA ARG A 47 -19.60 0.26 7.64
C ARG A 47 -19.96 0.03 9.11
N ARG A 48 -20.75 -1.01 9.38
CA ARG A 48 -21.16 -1.35 10.75
C ARG A 48 -19.95 -1.57 11.67
N LEU A 49 -18.89 -2.22 11.18
CA LEU A 49 -17.67 -2.41 11.96
C LEU A 49 -16.86 -1.13 12.04
N TRP A 50 -16.45 -0.59 10.89
CA TRP A 50 -15.43 0.46 10.83
C TRP A 50 -15.98 1.82 11.26
N ILE A 51 -17.18 2.17 10.84
CA ILE A 51 -17.79 3.48 11.15
C ILE A 51 -18.59 3.41 12.44
N ASP A 52 -19.62 2.54 12.49
CA ASP A 52 -20.56 2.56 13.60
C ASP A 52 -19.97 2.01 14.90
N THR A 53 -19.10 1.00 14.83
CA THR A 53 -18.54 0.33 16.02
C THR A 53 -17.17 0.90 16.42
N LEU A 54 -16.25 1.05 15.46
CA LEU A 54 -14.88 1.56 15.70
C LEU A 54 -14.81 3.09 15.70
N GLY A 55 -15.81 3.78 15.18
CA GLY A 55 -15.93 5.24 15.23
C GLY A 55 -15.10 5.98 14.20
N LEU A 56 -14.74 5.36 13.06
CA LEU A 56 -14.10 6.08 11.97
C LEU A 56 -15.10 7.07 11.36
N THR A 57 -14.59 8.20 10.88
CA THR A 57 -15.41 9.23 10.25
C THR A 57 -15.55 8.96 8.75
N LEU A 58 -16.79 8.91 8.24
CA LEU A 58 -17.03 8.89 6.80
C LEU A 58 -16.60 10.23 6.19
N SER A 59 -15.70 10.21 5.21
CA SER A 59 -15.16 11.41 4.57
C SER A 59 -15.61 11.58 3.12
N GLY A 60 -16.07 10.51 2.47
CA GLY A 60 -16.50 10.54 1.08
C GLY A 60 -16.96 9.18 0.60
N ASP A 61 -17.26 9.14 -0.69
CA ASP A 61 -17.60 7.94 -1.43
C ASP A 61 -17.02 8.02 -2.85
N PHE A 62 -16.84 6.86 -3.46
CA PHE A 62 -16.39 6.76 -4.84
C PHE A 62 -17.07 5.57 -5.53
N GLN A 63 -17.40 5.74 -6.81
CA GLN A 63 -17.97 4.67 -7.62
C GLN A 63 -17.32 4.65 -9.01
N SER A 64 -16.99 3.45 -9.50
CA SER A 64 -16.38 3.27 -10.80
C SER A 64 -16.86 1.97 -11.45
N GLU A 65 -17.54 2.08 -12.59
CA GLU A 65 -17.90 0.91 -13.41
C GLU A 65 -16.66 0.21 -13.99
N ARG A 66 -15.61 0.98 -14.33
CA ARG A 66 -14.37 0.45 -14.86
C ARG A 66 -13.65 -0.42 -13.84
N GLU A 67 -13.59 0.04 -12.58
CA GLU A 67 -12.95 -0.66 -11.49
C GLU A 67 -13.94 -1.62 -10.77
N ASN A 68 -15.18 -1.68 -11.25
CA ASN A 68 -16.26 -2.49 -10.67
C ASN A 68 -16.37 -2.30 -9.15
N VAL A 69 -16.35 -1.05 -8.71
CA VAL A 69 -16.32 -0.70 -7.29
C VAL A 69 -17.37 0.34 -6.91
N ASP A 70 -17.96 0.13 -5.75
CA ASP A 70 -18.72 1.08 -4.95
C ASP A 70 -18.08 1.10 -3.56
N GLU A 71 -17.53 2.24 -3.16
CA GLU A 71 -16.78 2.36 -1.91
C GLU A 71 -17.22 3.56 -1.07
N ASP A 72 -17.06 3.40 0.23
CA ASP A 72 -17.13 4.46 1.21
C ASP A 72 -15.72 4.71 1.75
N ILE A 73 -15.30 5.97 1.79
CA ILE A 73 -13.99 6.38 2.30
C ILE A 73 -14.17 6.82 3.74
N ALA A 74 -13.69 6.01 4.67
CA ALA A 74 -13.62 6.34 6.09
C ALA A 74 -12.21 6.82 6.45
N VAL A 75 -12.06 7.58 7.54
CA VAL A 75 -10.77 8.06 7.99
C VAL A 75 -10.52 7.76 9.46
N ALA A 76 -9.30 7.34 9.76
CA ALA A 76 -8.74 7.25 11.09
C ALA A 76 -7.75 8.42 11.30
N GLY A 77 -7.89 9.13 12.39
CA GLY A 77 -7.08 10.32 12.67
C GLY A 77 -7.56 11.57 11.93
N SER A 78 -6.68 12.58 11.83
CA SER A 78 -7.01 13.86 11.22
C SER A 78 -5.77 14.55 10.62
N GLY A 79 -6.01 15.57 9.78
CA GLY A 79 -4.95 16.34 9.15
C GLY A 79 -4.10 15.51 8.17
N PRO A 80 -2.84 15.91 7.95
CA PRO A 80 -1.97 15.27 6.96
C PRO A 80 -1.49 13.86 7.35
N LEU A 81 -1.71 13.44 8.60
CA LEU A 81 -1.32 12.11 9.11
C LEU A 81 -2.51 11.15 9.23
N LYS A 82 -3.69 11.55 8.72
CA LYS A 82 -4.84 10.64 8.64
C LYS A 82 -4.52 9.44 7.76
N VAL A 83 -5.13 8.31 8.07
CA VAL A 83 -5.14 7.12 7.20
C VAL A 83 -6.56 6.92 6.68
N GLU A 84 -6.72 6.74 5.38
CA GLU A 84 -8.00 6.38 4.76
C GLU A 84 -8.24 4.87 4.87
N VAL A 85 -9.49 4.50 5.08
CA VAL A 85 -9.93 3.11 5.06
C VAL A 85 -11.07 3.02 4.06
N ASP A 86 -10.78 2.45 2.91
CA ASP A 86 -11.73 2.31 1.80
C ASP A 86 -12.54 1.03 2.00
N LEU A 87 -13.85 1.21 2.17
CA LEU A 87 -14.81 0.13 2.40
C LEU A 87 -15.50 -0.20 1.07
N MET A 88 -15.02 -1.25 0.41
CA MET A 88 -15.34 -1.56 -0.99
C MET A 88 -16.33 -2.71 -1.12
N GLN A 89 -17.24 -2.59 -2.10
CA GLN A 89 -17.99 -3.72 -2.63
C GLN A 89 -17.96 -3.71 -4.16
N PRO A 90 -18.06 -4.86 -4.85
CA PRO A 90 -18.22 -4.87 -6.29
C PRO A 90 -19.62 -4.32 -6.67
N LEU A 91 -19.68 -3.56 -7.76
CA LEU A 91 -20.96 -3.18 -8.39
C LEU A 91 -21.69 -4.41 -8.96
N ASP A 92 -20.90 -5.32 -9.53
CA ASP A 92 -21.36 -6.59 -10.07
C ASP A 92 -20.42 -7.70 -9.55
N PRO A 93 -20.88 -8.59 -8.64
CA PRO A 93 -20.04 -9.61 -8.03
C PRO A 93 -19.54 -10.68 -9.02
N ASP A 94 -20.16 -10.79 -10.19
CA ASP A 94 -19.78 -11.76 -11.21
C ASP A 94 -18.74 -11.20 -12.21
N LYS A 95 -18.49 -9.89 -12.18
CA LYS A 95 -17.49 -9.23 -13.02
C LYS A 95 -16.13 -9.07 -12.34
N LYS A 96 -15.11 -8.83 -13.17
CA LYS A 96 -13.77 -8.44 -12.72
C LYS A 96 -13.55 -6.94 -12.97
N PRO A 97 -12.72 -6.28 -12.14
CA PRO A 97 -12.00 -6.83 -10.97
C PRO A 97 -12.95 -7.17 -9.81
N ARG A 98 -12.59 -8.19 -9.02
CA ARG A 98 -13.30 -8.56 -7.79
C ARG A 98 -12.66 -7.83 -6.62
N VAL A 99 -13.18 -6.68 -6.27
CA VAL A 99 -12.60 -5.80 -5.23
C VAL A 99 -12.68 -6.39 -3.81
N ASN A 100 -13.46 -7.44 -3.62
CA ASN A 100 -13.60 -8.19 -2.36
C ASN A 100 -12.70 -9.43 -2.28
N GLU A 101 -11.89 -9.73 -3.30
CA GLU A 101 -11.02 -10.90 -3.35
C GLU A 101 -9.60 -10.54 -3.83
N PRO A 102 -8.61 -10.51 -2.91
CA PRO A 102 -8.69 -10.77 -1.46
C PRO A 102 -9.42 -9.66 -0.69
N ALA A 103 -9.88 -9.94 0.53
CA ALA A 103 -10.57 -8.97 1.36
C ALA A 103 -9.71 -7.75 1.71
N LEU A 104 -8.40 -7.93 1.94
CA LEU A 104 -7.42 -6.83 1.90
C LEU A 104 -7.07 -6.59 0.43
N ASN A 105 -7.71 -5.59 -0.17
CA ASN A 105 -7.54 -5.31 -1.59
C ASN A 105 -6.16 -4.73 -1.88
N HIS A 106 -5.79 -3.65 -1.20
CA HIS A 106 -4.46 -3.03 -1.32
C HIS A 106 -4.09 -2.20 -0.09
N VAL A 107 -2.81 -1.82 -0.05
CA VAL A 107 -2.25 -0.87 0.92
C VAL A 107 -1.64 0.28 0.12
N GLY A 108 -2.02 1.51 0.43
CA GLY A 108 -1.47 2.73 -0.15
C GLY A 108 -0.36 3.32 0.72
N LEU A 109 0.73 3.73 0.11
CA LEU A 109 1.90 4.32 0.75
C LEU A 109 2.13 5.73 0.23
N TRP A 110 2.31 6.70 1.12
CA TRP A 110 2.78 8.03 0.76
C TRP A 110 4.24 8.00 0.31
N ILE A 111 4.52 8.56 -0.87
CA ILE A 111 5.84 8.69 -1.49
C ILE A 111 6.11 10.17 -1.72
N ASP A 112 7.27 10.65 -1.31
CA ASP A 112 7.66 12.07 -1.48
C ASP A 112 7.98 12.46 -2.94
N ASP A 113 8.53 11.53 -3.73
CA ASP A 113 8.81 11.72 -5.16
C ASP A 113 8.44 10.44 -5.92
N LEU A 114 7.20 10.37 -6.40
CA LEU A 114 6.66 9.19 -7.08
C LEU A 114 7.37 8.88 -8.42
N PRO A 115 7.67 9.86 -9.30
CA PRO A 115 8.43 9.58 -10.52
C PRO A 115 9.83 9.01 -10.26
N ALA A 116 10.57 9.56 -9.30
CA ALA A 116 11.88 9.05 -8.92
C ALA A 116 11.78 7.66 -8.31
N ALA A 117 10.74 7.41 -7.48
CA ALA A 117 10.47 6.10 -6.90
C ALA A 117 10.22 5.03 -7.97
N VAL A 118 9.36 5.32 -8.95
CA VAL A 118 9.04 4.37 -10.03
C VAL A 118 10.29 4.04 -10.83
N ALA A 119 11.04 5.05 -11.29
CA ALA A 119 12.24 4.83 -12.09
C ALA A 119 13.28 3.99 -11.33
N TRP A 120 13.49 4.27 -10.06
CA TRP A 120 14.44 3.53 -9.22
C TRP A 120 13.97 2.10 -8.95
N LEU A 121 12.70 1.90 -8.59
CA LEU A 121 12.12 0.60 -8.30
C LEU A 121 12.11 -0.32 -9.54
N GLU A 122 11.78 0.22 -10.73
CA GLU A 122 11.89 -0.52 -11.99
C GLU A 122 13.33 -0.98 -12.26
N ALA A 123 14.31 -0.11 -12.02
CA ALA A 123 15.72 -0.46 -12.15
C ALA A 123 16.18 -1.54 -11.17
N GLN A 124 15.48 -1.70 -10.02
CA GLN A 124 15.70 -2.78 -9.06
C GLN A 124 14.94 -4.08 -9.42
N GLY A 125 14.19 -4.11 -10.51
CA GLY A 125 13.41 -5.28 -10.92
C GLY A 125 12.05 -5.40 -10.24
N VAL A 126 11.49 -4.30 -9.75
CA VAL A 126 10.13 -4.28 -9.21
C VAL A 126 9.11 -4.27 -10.34
N ARG A 127 8.14 -5.18 -10.26
CA ARG A 127 7.06 -5.27 -11.23
C ARG A 127 5.91 -4.34 -10.88
N PHE A 128 5.57 -3.45 -11.80
CA PHE A 128 4.37 -2.62 -11.71
C PHE A 128 3.18 -3.21 -12.46
N THR A 129 1.98 -2.77 -12.11
CA THR A 129 0.77 -3.06 -12.89
C THR A 129 0.76 -2.20 -14.16
N PRO A 130 0.07 -2.63 -15.23
CA PRO A 130 -0.09 -1.81 -16.43
C PRO A 130 -0.79 -0.48 -16.13
N GLY A 131 -0.40 0.57 -16.86
CA GLY A 131 -1.03 1.89 -16.79
C GLY A 131 -0.15 3.01 -16.24
N GLY A 132 1.02 2.69 -15.67
CA GLY A 132 1.98 3.68 -15.19
C GLY A 132 1.41 4.62 -14.12
N ILE A 133 2.03 5.79 -13.98
CA ILE A 133 1.54 6.86 -13.09
C ILE A 133 0.28 7.48 -13.69
N ARG A 134 -0.78 7.56 -12.88
CA ARG A 134 -2.09 8.12 -13.27
C ARG A 134 -2.79 8.75 -12.07
N LYS A 135 -3.87 9.51 -12.32
CA LYS A 135 -4.72 10.04 -11.25
C LYS A 135 -5.51 8.91 -10.57
N GLY A 136 -5.42 8.84 -9.27
CA GLY A 136 -6.24 7.98 -8.40
C GLY A 136 -7.57 8.62 -8.02
N ALA A 137 -8.41 7.89 -7.28
CA ALA A 137 -9.71 8.35 -6.81
C ALA A 137 -9.63 9.63 -5.94
N SER A 138 -8.62 9.74 -5.09
CA SER A 138 -8.35 10.92 -4.24
C SER A 138 -7.75 12.11 -5.01
N GLY A 139 -7.53 12.01 -6.33
CA GLY A 139 -6.95 13.07 -7.18
C GLY A 139 -5.43 13.17 -7.13
N PHE A 140 -4.73 12.36 -6.34
CA PHE A 140 -3.28 12.27 -6.33
C PHE A 140 -2.77 11.41 -7.49
N ASP A 141 -1.49 11.60 -7.86
CA ASP A 141 -0.83 10.70 -8.79
C ASP A 141 -0.49 9.40 -8.08
N ILE A 142 -0.80 8.28 -8.74
CA ILE A 142 -0.64 6.93 -8.18
C ILE A 142 -0.04 5.97 -9.21
N THR A 143 0.53 4.89 -8.71
CA THR A 143 0.81 3.66 -9.47
C THR A 143 0.76 2.46 -8.54
N PHE A 144 0.81 1.24 -9.09
CA PHE A 144 0.70 0.02 -8.27
C PHE A 144 1.87 -0.92 -8.55
N ILE A 145 2.49 -1.41 -7.48
CA ILE A 145 3.37 -2.57 -7.51
C ILE A 145 2.48 -3.81 -7.64
N HIS A 146 2.77 -4.64 -8.64
CA HIS A 146 2.01 -5.86 -8.90
C HIS A 146 2.17 -6.86 -7.74
N PRO A 147 1.11 -7.61 -7.35
CA PRO A 147 1.19 -8.59 -6.25
C PRO A 147 2.20 -9.73 -6.49
N LYS A 148 2.59 -9.98 -7.73
CA LYS A 148 3.52 -11.06 -8.11
C LYS A 148 4.61 -10.52 -9.01
N GLY A 149 5.85 -10.96 -8.80
CA GLY A 149 6.94 -10.76 -9.74
C GLY A 149 6.70 -11.49 -11.08
N SER A 150 7.65 -11.33 -12.00
CA SER A 150 7.75 -12.04 -13.28
C SER A 150 9.20 -12.37 -13.55
N ASP A 151 9.49 -13.12 -14.64
CA ASP A 151 10.87 -13.46 -15.02
C ASP A 151 11.72 -12.22 -15.31
N ASP A 152 11.12 -11.17 -15.92
CA ASP A 152 11.80 -9.92 -16.26
C ASP A 152 11.83 -8.90 -15.11
N ALA A 153 10.91 -9.00 -14.15
CA ALA A 153 10.79 -8.12 -12.98
C ALA A 153 10.42 -8.98 -11.75
N PRO A 154 11.41 -9.58 -11.09
CA PRO A 154 11.18 -10.64 -10.10
C PRO A 154 10.60 -10.16 -8.78
N ILE A 155 10.67 -8.86 -8.47
CA ILE A 155 10.19 -8.30 -7.21
C ILE A 155 8.73 -7.87 -7.36
N GLY A 156 7.85 -8.43 -6.53
CA GLY A 156 6.44 -8.06 -6.42
C GLY A 156 6.02 -7.92 -4.98
N GLY A 157 4.72 -7.71 -4.74
CA GLY A 157 4.18 -7.52 -3.40
C GLY A 157 3.88 -8.82 -2.63
N GLU A 158 4.35 -9.99 -3.09
CA GLU A 158 4.16 -11.30 -2.47
C GLU A 158 2.69 -11.58 -2.09
N GLY A 159 1.79 -11.26 -3.00
CA GLY A 159 0.34 -11.43 -2.84
C GLY A 159 -0.41 -10.16 -2.43
N VAL A 160 0.29 -9.10 -2.05
CA VAL A 160 -0.31 -7.81 -1.71
C VAL A 160 -0.19 -6.85 -2.88
N LEU A 161 -1.29 -6.22 -3.28
CA LEU A 161 -1.27 -5.08 -4.19
C LEU A 161 -0.84 -3.85 -3.38
N ILE A 162 0.21 -3.14 -3.83
CA ILE A 162 0.72 -1.96 -3.12
C ILE A 162 0.53 -0.74 -4.01
N GLU A 163 -0.21 0.22 -3.54
CA GLU A 163 -0.37 1.52 -4.19
C GLU A 163 0.72 2.48 -3.71
N LEU A 164 1.41 3.13 -4.64
CA LEU A 164 2.31 4.23 -4.36
C LEU A 164 1.59 5.52 -4.71
N VAL A 165 1.49 6.44 -3.75
CA VAL A 165 0.72 7.67 -3.85
C VAL A 165 1.64 8.86 -3.68
N GLN A 166 1.63 9.80 -4.63
CA GLN A 166 2.41 11.04 -4.52
C GLN A 166 1.89 11.86 -3.33
N ALA A 167 2.75 12.04 -2.34
CA ALA A 167 2.41 12.85 -1.17
C ALA A 167 2.32 14.33 -1.56
N PRO A 168 1.26 15.04 -1.13
CA PRO A 168 1.20 16.50 -1.27
C PRO A 168 2.16 17.19 -0.26
N PRO A 169 2.53 18.45 -0.49
CA PRO A 169 3.52 19.16 0.34
C PRO A 169 3.21 19.14 1.84
N GLU A 170 1.95 19.29 2.23
CA GLU A 170 1.54 19.28 3.64
C GLU A 170 1.78 17.93 4.33
N VAL A 171 1.70 16.82 3.59
CA VAL A 171 2.03 15.48 4.10
C VAL A 171 3.53 15.32 4.24
N VAL A 172 4.31 15.71 3.22
CA VAL A 172 5.77 15.68 3.26
C VAL A 172 6.29 16.50 4.44
N ASP A 173 5.77 17.71 4.64
CA ASP A 173 6.15 18.61 5.74
C ASP A 173 5.79 18.02 7.12
N ALA A 174 4.63 17.39 7.24
CA ALA A 174 4.19 16.78 8.49
C ALA A 174 5.11 15.61 8.90
N PHE A 175 5.40 14.71 7.97
CA PHE A 175 6.30 13.59 8.24
C PHE A 175 7.74 14.04 8.49
N SER A 176 8.23 15.07 7.78
CA SER A 176 9.56 15.64 8.01
C SER A 176 9.74 16.19 9.43
N ARG A 177 8.68 16.80 10.00
CA ARG A 177 8.69 17.29 11.39
C ARG A 177 8.69 16.20 12.45
N LEU A 178 8.20 14.99 12.10
CA LEU A 178 8.22 13.84 13.03
C LEU A 178 9.56 13.10 13.01
N ALA A 179 10.31 13.21 11.92
CA ALA A 179 11.59 12.52 11.75
C ALA A 179 12.78 13.27 12.38
N GLY A 180 12.61 14.52 12.81
CA GLY A 180 13.59 15.35 13.51
C GLY A 180 13.42 15.30 14.98
#